data_4df9973cee653550fc18761aee3e2b5c
#
_entry.id   4df9973cee653550fc18761aee3e2b5c
#
_cell.length_a   1.000
_cell.length_b   1.000
_cell.length_c   1.000
_cell.angle_alpha   90.00
_cell.angle_beta   90.00
_cell.angle_gamma   90.00
#
_symmetry.space_group_name_H-M   'P 1'
#
loop_
_entity.id
_entity.type
_entity.pdbx_description
1 polymer ?
#
loop_
_entity_poly.entity_id
_entity_poly.type
_entity_poly.pdbx_seq_one_letter_code
_entity_poly.pdbx_strand_id
1 'polypeptide(L)'
;RAVETVDDCLAELQRAVAQAGGVLFVTADHGNIEHMKDEASGQPFTAHTTNSVPAILAVVPNTGPALEMADGRLADVAPTLLQFLDIPLPENMTGRSLIEPVEGRIDAGQSMMEAGTGQESN
;
A
#
# COMPACT_ATOMS: atom_id res chain seq x y z
N ARG A 1 23.90 2.34 -9.07
CA ARG A 1 23.26 2.32 -10.42
C ARG A 1 22.00 1.45 -10.43
N ALA A 2 22.03 0.19 -9.93
CA ALA A 2 20.86 -0.67 -10.00
C ALA A 2 19.65 -0.09 -9.22
N VAL A 3 19.87 0.41 -8.01
CA VAL A 3 18.83 1.04 -7.19
C VAL A 3 18.25 2.28 -7.86
N GLU A 4 19.08 3.14 -8.41
CA GLU A 4 18.66 4.34 -9.15
C GLU A 4 17.79 3.97 -10.36
N THR A 5 18.18 2.92 -11.10
CA THR A 5 17.39 2.43 -12.25
C THR A 5 16.02 1.89 -11.80
N VAL A 6 15.96 1.16 -10.69
CA VAL A 6 14.68 0.69 -10.15
C VAL A 6 13.81 1.85 -9.69
N ASP A 7 14.40 2.87 -9.08
CA ASP A 7 13.68 4.08 -8.65
C ASP A 7 13.07 4.83 -9.83
N ASP A 8 13.83 5.01 -10.91
CA ASP A 8 13.35 5.62 -12.15
C ASP A 8 12.16 4.82 -12.76
N CYS A 9 12.28 3.48 -12.80
CA CYS A 9 11.21 2.61 -13.29
C CYS A 9 9.95 2.70 -12.40
N LEU A 10 10.12 2.74 -11.08
CA LEU A 10 9.00 2.90 -10.15
C LEU A 10 8.30 4.25 -10.34
N ALA A 11 9.03 5.32 -10.60
CA ALA A 11 8.45 6.63 -10.88
C ALA A 11 7.58 6.63 -12.16
N GLU A 12 7.99 5.88 -13.18
CA GLU A 12 7.18 5.71 -14.40
C GLU A 12 5.94 4.88 -14.15
N LEU A 13 6.07 3.75 -13.43
CA LEU A 13 4.95 2.90 -13.05
C LEU A 13 3.92 3.66 -12.19
N GLN A 14 4.39 4.42 -11.21
CA GLN A 14 3.51 5.22 -10.34
C GLN A 14 2.66 6.19 -11.15
N ARG A 15 3.27 6.90 -12.12
CA ARG A 15 2.54 7.81 -12.99
C ARG A 15 1.51 7.09 -13.87
N ALA A 16 1.90 5.97 -14.49
CA ALA A 16 1.02 5.20 -15.35
C ALA A 16 -0.16 4.60 -14.59
N VAL A 17 0.08 4.02 -13.41
CA VAL A 17 -0.97 3.45 -12.56
C VAL A 17 -1.92 4.54 -12.04
N ALA A 18 -1.40 5.70 -11.63
CA ALA A 18 -2.21 6.82 -11.21
C ALA A 18 -3.12 7.33 -12.34
N GLN A 19 -2.60 7.44 -13.56
CA GLN A 19 -3.38 7.84 -14.73
C GLN A 19 -4.47 6.82 -15.08
N ALA A 20 -4.21 5.54 -14.87
CA ALA A 20 -5.18 4.46 -15.10
C ALA A 20 -6.21 4.32 -13.97
N GLY A 21 -6.08 5.07 -12.87
CA GLY A 21 -6.95 4.95 -11.70
C GLY A 21 -6.75 3.63 -10.93
N GLY A 22 -5.56 3.03 -11.03
CA GLY A 22 -5.22 1.77 -10.40
C GLY A 22 -4.60 1.93 -9.01
N VAL A 23 -4.16 0.79 -8.45
CA VAL A 23 -3.43 0.70 -7.19
C VAL A 23 -2.04 0.16 -7.45
N LEU A 24 -1.02 0.77 -6.87
CA LEU A 24 0.36 0.28 -6.91
C LEU A 24 0.81 -0.12 -5.51
N PHE A 25 1.02 -1.40 -5.32
CA PHE A 25 1.61 -1.98 -4.12
C PHE A 25 3.03 -2.46 -4.45
N VAL A 26 4.02 -1.98 -3.69
CA VAL A 26 5.44 -2.31 -3.90
C VAL A 26 5.96 -3.07 -2.69
N THR A 27 6.58 -4.20 -2.94
CA THR A 27 7.24 -5.01 -1.91
C THR A 27 8.37 -5.84 -2.51
N ALA A 28 9.02 -6.66 -1.70
CA ALA A 28 10.02 -7.65 -2.11
C ALA A 28 9.71 -9.01 -1.48
N ASP A 29 10.22 -10.08 -2.07
CA ASP A 29 10.09 -11.45 -1.56
C ASP A 29 11.15 -11.78 -0.50
N HIS A 30 12.31 -11.10 -0.52
CA HIS A 30 13.40 -11.22 0.45
C HIS A 30 14.29 -9.98 0.43
N GLY A 31 15.11 -9.83 1.45
CA GLY A 31 16.16 -8.83 1.50
C GLY A 31 17.41 -9.25 0.69
N ASN A 32 18.19 -8.27 0.27
CA ASN A 32 19.45 -8.46 -0.44
C ASN A 32 20.37 -7.25 -0.31
N ILE A 33 19.92 -6.11 -0.86
CA ILE A 33 20.78 -4.95 -1.10
C ILE A 33 21.13 -4.18 0.19
N GLU A 34 20.37 -4.37 1.26
CA GLU A 34 20.63 -3.78 2.57
C GLU A 34 21.87 -4.40 3.24
N HIS A 35 22.35 -5.56 2.74
CA HIS A 35 23.53 -6.24 3.22
C HIS A 35 24.47 -6.58 2.06
N MET A 36 25.27 -5.59 1.64
CA MET A 36 26.11 -5.70 0.45
C MET A 36 27.52 -6.24 0.71
N LYS A 37 27.95 -6.31 1.97
CA LYS A 37 29.30 -6.71 2.35
C LYS A 37 29.27 -7.65 3.55
N ASP A 38 29.98 -8.75 3.44
CA ASP A 38 30.23 -9.65 4.57
C ASP A 38 31.22 -9.00 5.54
N GLU A 39 30.79 -8.77 6.79
CA GLU A 39 31.59 -8.10 7.80
C GLU A 39 32.81 -8.91 8.23
N ALA A 40 32.73 -10.24 8.15
CA ALA A 40 33.81 -11.14 8.57
C ALA A 40 34.90 -11.30 7.49
N SER A 41 34.52 -11.42 6.23
CA SER A 41 35.47 -11.64 5.12
C SER A 41 35.77 -10.35 4.33
N GLY A 42 34.95 -9.31 4.45
CA GLY A 42 35.07 -8.08 3.67
C GLY A 42 34.71 -8.23 2.19
N GLN A 43 34.24 -9.42 1.78
CA GLN A 43 33.85 -9.73 0.41
C GLN A 43 32.43 -9.24 0.10
N PRO A 44 32.05 -9.06 -1.18
CA PRO A 44 30.69 -8.79 -1.56
C PRO A 44 29.75 -9.89 -1.05
N PHE A 45 28.70 -9.50 -0.34
CA PHE A 45 27.65 -10.41 0.10
C PHE A 45 26.60 -10.51 -1.01
N THR A 46 26.41 -11.70 -1.55
CA THR A 46 25.52 -11.94 -2.69
C THR A 46 24.34 -12.84 -2.34
N ALA A 47 24.25 -13.28 -1.09
CA ALA A 47 23.16 -14.12 -0.62
C ALA A 47 21.89 -13.28 -0.31
N HIS A 48 20.76 -13.95 -0.29
CA HIS A 48 19.50 -13.36 0.18
C HIS A 48 19.51 -13.26 1.71
N THR A 49 18.82 -12.26 2.23
CA THR A 49 18.64 -12.09 3.68
C THR A 49 17.21 -12.41 4.08
N THR A 50 17.02 -12.74 5.35
CA THR A 50 15.70 -12.93 5.98
C THR A 50 15.21 -11.67 6.67
N ASN A 51 15.84 -10.54 6.41
CA ASN A 51 15.44 -9.26 6.95
C ASN A 51 14.04 -8.86 6.46
N SER A 52 13.35 -8.06 7.25
CA SER A 52 12.08 -7.47 6.83
C SER A 52 12.27 -6.62 5.58
N VAL A 53 11.32 -6.72 4.68
CA VAL A 53 11.28 -5.94 3.44
C VAL A 53 10.20 -4.86 3.52
N PRO A 54 10.34 -3.75 2.78
CA PRO A 54 9.31 -2.74 2.75
C PRO A 54 8.03 -3.26 2.09
N ALA A 55 6.89 -2.78 2.56
CA ALA A 55 5.60 -2.94 1.92
C ALA A 55 4.99 -1.53 1.78
N ILE A 56 4.82 -1.06 0.55
CA ILE A 56 4.47 0.31 0.25
C ILE A 56 3.25 0.36 -0.64
N LEU A 57 2.23 1.07 -0.19
CA LEU A 57 1.09 1.42 -1.01
C LEU A 57 1.36 2.76 -1.71
N ALA A 58 1.93 2.69 -2.91
CA ALA A 58 2.46 3.85 -3.61
C ALA A 58 1.40 4.65 -4.37
N VAL A 59 0.34 4.00 -4.83
CA VAL A 59 -0.81 4.64 -5.49
C VAL A 59 -2.08 4.05 -4.95
N VAL A 60 -3.02 4.91 -4.58
CA VAL A 60 -4.39 4.56 -4.22
C VAL A 60 -5.35 5.51 -4.92
N PRO A 61 -6.55 5.05 -5.29
CA PRO A 61 -7.58 5.95 -5.78
C PRO A 61 -7.89 7.03 -4.73
N ASN A 62 -8.00 8.27 -5.17
CA ASN A 62 -8.29 9.41 -4.28
C ASN A 62 -9.79 9.49 -3.88
N THR A 63 -10.44 8.34 -3.83
CA THR A 63 -11.85 8.18 -3.49
C THR A 63 -11.97 7.16 -2.37
N GLY A 64 -12.52 7.56 -1.25
CA GLY A 64 -12.74 6.70 -0.10
C GLY A 64 -12.03 7.16 1.18
N PRO A 65 -12.14 6.41 2.27
CA PRO A 65 -11.51 6.75 3.54
C PRO A 65 -9.99 6.70 3.42
N ALA A 66 -9.30 7.45 4.27
CA ALA A 66 -7.86 7.30 4.43
C ALA A 66 -7.54 5.85 4.86
N LEU A 67 -6.48 5.29 4.31
CA LEU A 67 -6.06 3.91 4.56
C LEU A 67 -4.77 3.91 5.35
N GLU A 68 -4.68 3.03 6.31
CA GLU A 68 -3.43 2.66 6.99
C GLU A 68 -3.04 1.24 6.58
N MET A 69 -1.73 0.99 6.53
CA MET A 69 -1.20 -0.32 6.23
C MET A 69 -0.47 -0.87 7.45
N ALA A 70 -0.91 -2.03 7.91
CA ALA A 70 -0.29 -2.76 9.01
C ALA A 70 0.92 -3.55 8.53
N ASP A 71 1.83 -3.86 9.46
CA ASP A 71 2.88 -4.84 9.24
C ASP A 71 2.29 -6.25 9.09
N GLY A 72 2.97 -7.09 8.32
CA GLY A 72 2.54 -8.45 8.09
C GLY A 72 3.61 -9.31 7.45
N ARG A 73 3.18 -10.28 6.68
CA ARG A 73 4.04 -11.29 6.04
C ARG A 73 3.67 -11.42 4.55
N LEU A 74 4.52 -12.11 3.79
CA LEU A 74 4.30 -12.30 2.34
C LEU A 74 2.95 -12.94 2.00
N ALA A 75 2.43 -13.81 2.88
CA ALA A 75 1.10 -14.43 2.71
C ALA A 75 -0.06 -13.41 2.74
N ASP A 76 0.18 -12.20 3.22
CA ASP A 76 -0.82 -11.14 3.37
C ASP A 76 -0.90 -10.24 2.11
N VAL A 77 0.05 -10.36 1.19
CA VAL A 77 0.10 -9.55 -0.04
C VAL A 77 -1.12 -9.82 -0.93
N ALA A 78 -1.39 -11.07 -1.26
CA ALA A 78 -2.52 -11.43 -2.11
C ALA A 78 -3.88 -11.06 -1.47
N PRO A 79 -4.14 -11.33 -0.18
CA PRO A 79 -5.35 -10.83 0.50
C PRO A 79 -5.53 -9.31 0.41
N THR A 80 -4.44 -8.55 0.54
CA THR A 80 -4.47 -7.10 0.39
C THR A 80 -4.89 -6.66 -1.01
N LEU A 81 -4.35 -7.30 -2.05
CA LEU A 81 -4.71 -7.02 -3.43
C LEU A 81 -6.17 -7.40 -3.74
N LEU A 82 -6.65 -8.53 -3.21
CA LEU A 82 -8.04 -8.95 -3.38
C LEU A 82 -9.03 -7.95 -2.79
N GLN A 83 -8.68 -7.31 -1.66
CA GLN A 83 -9.50 -6.26 -1.07
C GLN A 83 -9.66 -5.06 -2.02
N PHE A 84 -8.59 -4.62 -2.69
CA PHE A 84 -8.68 -3.54 -3.68
C PHE A 84 -9.50 -3.91 -4.92
N LEU A 85 -9.55 -5.19 -5.25
CA LEU A 85 -10.32 -5.72 -6.37
C LEU A 85 -11.78 -6.05 -6.00
N ASP A 86 -12.16 -5.87 -4.74
CA ASP A 86 -13.46 -6.26 -4.18
C ASP A 86 -13.79 -7.74 -4.44
N ILE A 87 -12.77 -8.58 -4.34
CA ILE A 87 -12.86 -10.02 -4.49
C ILE A 87 -12.82 -10.68 -3.11
N PRO A 88 -13.81 -11.54 -2.79
CA PRO A 88 -13.82 -12.27 -1.52
C PRO A 88 -12.57 -13.12 -1.33
N LEU A 89 -12.06 -13.15 -0.08
CA LEU A 89 -10.91 -13.97 0.28
C LEU A 89 -11.28 -15.47 0.21
N PRO A 90 -10.56 -16.29 -0.58
CA PRO A 90 -10.76 -17.73 -0.61
C PRO A 90 -10.50 -18.39 0.76
N GLU A 91 -11.30 -19.40 1.14
CA GLU A 91 -11.19 -20.07 2.44
C GLU A 91 -9.83 -20.74 2.70
N ASN A 92 -9.15 -21.18 1.65
CA ASN A 92 -7.83 -21.80 1.74
C ASN A 92 -6.67 -20.80 1.83
N MET A 93 -6.95 -19.50 1.75
CA MET A 93 -5.95 -18.44 1.87
C MET A 93 -5.78 -18.07 3.35
N THR A 94 -4.60 -18.27 3.90
CA THR A 94 -4.33 -18.11 5.35
C THR A 94 -3.87 -16.70 5.74
N GLY A 95 -3.54 -15.86 4.76
CA GLY A 95 -3.17 -14.46 4.98
C GLY A 95 -4.40 -13.58 5.25
N ARG A 96 -4.13 -12.36 5.68
CA ARG A 96 -5.15 -11.31 5.90
C ARG A 96 -4.77 -10.05 5.13
N SER A 97 -5.73 -9.21 4.82
CA SER A 97 -5.42 -7.89 4.28
C SER A 97 -4.65 -7.05 5.31
N LEU A 98 -3.68 -6.28 4.81
CA LEU A 98 -2.89 -5.32 5.59
C LEU A 98 -3.51 -3.93 5.60
N ILE A 99 -4.58 -3.69 4.84
CA ILE A 99 -5.21 -2.39 4.71
C ILE A 99 -6.38 -2.29 5.68
N GLU A 100 -6.35 -1.24 6.49
CA GLU A 100 -7.42 -0.89 7.42
C GLU A 100 -7.88 0.55 7.14
N PRO A 101 -9.20 0.83 7.14
CA PRO A 101 -9.67 2.20 7.07
C PRO A 101 -9.30 2.93 8.36
N VAL A 102 -8.83 4.17 8.23
CA VAL A 102 -8.54 5.01 9.40
C VAL A 102 -9.87 5.43 10.02
N GLU A 103 -10.19 4.90 11.19
CA GLU A 103 -11.35 5.33 11.97
C GLU A 103 -11.16 6.79 12.43
N GLY A 104 -12.08 7.67 12.03
CA GLY A 104 -12.17 9.03 12.58
C GLY A 104 -11.80 10.19 11.65
N ARG A 105 -11.44 9.96 10.40
CA ARG A 105 -11.41 11.03 9.40
C ARG A 105 -12.77 11.12 8.71
N ILE A 106 -13.72 11.77 9.38
CA ILE A 106 -14.94 12.24 8.73
C ILE A 106 -14.52 13.32 7.74
N ASP A 107 -14.77 13.07 6.47
CA ASP A 107 -14.63 14.11 5.43
C ASP A 107 -15.33 15.39 5.88
N ALA A 108 -14.56 16.48 6.00
CA ALA A 108 -15.07 17.82 6.29
C ALA A 108 -15.90 18.39 5.12
N GLY A 109 -16.42 17.54 4.22
CA GLY A 109 -17.15 17.89 3.01
C GLY A 109 -18.68 17.69 3.07
N GLN A 110 -19.24 17.07 4.09
CA GLN A 110 -20.69 16.81 4.17
C GLN A 110 -21.44 17.55 5.27
N SER A 111 -20.88 18.58 5.87
CA SER A 111 -21.55 19.34 6.93
C SER A 111 -22.08 20.72 6.49
N MET A 112 -22.54 20.90 5.25
CA MET A 112 -23.13 22.16 4.82
C MET A 112 -24.37 22.02 3.94
N MET A 113 -25.27 21.06 4.20
CA MET A 113 -26.57 21.00 3.50
C MET A 113 -27.74 20.56 4.36
N GLU A 114 -27.75 20.87 5.66
CA GLU A 114 -28.96 20.75 6.48
C GLU A 114 -29.09 21.91 7.48
N ALA A 115 -29.26 23.12 6.95
CA ALA A 115 -29.81 24.23 7.73
C ALA A 115 -30.49 25.18 6.80
N GLY A 116 -31.74 24.92 6.44
CA GLY A 116 -32.50 25.87 5.63
C GLY A 116 -33.89 25.39 5.21
N THR A 117 -34.71 24.91 6.10
CA THR A 117 -36.18 24.99 5.97
C THR A 117 -36.78 25.18 7.35
N GLY A 118 -36.63 26.38 7.83
CA GLY A 118 -37.41 26.89 8.97
C GLY A 118 -38.57 27.71 8.47
N GLN A 119 -39.74 27.20 8.67
CA GLN A 119 -40.95 27.88 9.05
C GLN A 119 -41.27 29.28 8.46
N GLU A 120 -42.35 29.33 7.77
CA GLU A 120 -43.31 30.40 8.00
C GLU A 120 -44.71 29.81 8.12
N SER A 121 -45.21 29.91 9.35
CA SER A 121 -46.60 29.78 9.70
C SER A 121 -47.26 31.14 9.64
N ASN A 122 -48.37 31.24 9.00
CA ASN A 122 -49.49 32.01 9.50
C ASN A 122 -50.78 31.55 8.87
#